data_2b1ac189ebcb8ac7b1e6aec81078eb2a
#
_entry.id   2b1ac189ebcb8ac7b1e6aec81078eb2a
#
_cell.length_a   1.000
_cell.length_b   1.000
_cell.length_c   1.000
_cell.angle_alpha   90.00
_cell.angle_beta   90.00
_cell.angle_gamma   90.00
#
_symmetry.space_group_name_H-M   'P 1'
#
loop_
_entity.id
_entity.type
_entity.pdbx_description
1 polymer ?
#
loop_
_entity_poly.entity_id
_entity_poly.type
_entity_poly.pdbx_seq_one_letter_code
_entity_poly.pdbx_strand_id
1 'polypeptide(L)'
;MSEKVPTTTSTPTTRILAIGTINPDVDQAKVFEILPNEVRETVDLYLDGKIDQWYSLQDRRGVVFILNVTDPTVAHEMLEKLPLGQAHLMSFELIPLGPLKQLRRLPGMTPKPQ
;
A
#
# COMPACT_ATOMS: atom_id res chain seq x y z
N MET A 1 26.97 -1.28 14.16
CA MET A 1 26.30 -0.96 14.35
C MET A 1 26.03 -0.41 14.21
N SER A 2 25.74 -0.53 14.13
CA SER A 2 25.16 -0.09 14.23
C SER A 2 24.62 0.62 14.26
N GLU A 3 24.57 1.00 14.05
CA GLU A 3 23.93 1.58 14.25
C GLU A 3 23.17 1.78 14.15
N LYS A 4 23.64 1.46 14.46
CA LYS A 4 22.40 1.37 14.46
C LYS A 4 21.51 2.46 14.85
N VAL A 5 20.67 2.83 14.11
CA VAL A 5 19.76 3.86 14.56
C VAL A 5 18.95 3.34 15.73
N PRO A 6 18.94 4.04 16.84
CA PRO A 6 18.11 3.58 17.93
C PRO A 6 16.66 3.48 17.50
N THR A 7 16.02 2.36 17.81
CA THR A 7 14.64 2.16 17.46
C THR A 7 13.71 3.14 18.17
N THR A 8 14.16 3.69 19.30
CA THR A 8 13.36 4.65 20.07
C THR A 8 13.12 5.95 19.30
N THR A 9 13.96 6.26 18.30
CA THR A 9 13.77 7.44 17.48
C THR A 9 13.00 7.14 16.20
N SER A 10 12.74 5.87 15.93
CA SER A 10 12.04 5.44 14.73
C SER A 10 10.54 5.55 14.91
N THR A 11 9.86 5.81 13.83
CA THR A 11 8.41 5.78 13.81
C THR A 11 7.99 4.45 13.20
N PRO A 12 7.10 3.71 13.86
CA PRO A 12 6.68 2.43 13.30
C PRO A 12 5.86 2.60 12.02
N THR A 13 5.89 1.58 11.16
CA THR A 13 5.00 1.52 10.02
C THR A 13 3.63 1.08 10.54
N THR A 14 2.61 1.88 10.28
CA THR A 14 1.25 1.55 10.72
C THR A 14 0.30 1.31 9.56
N ARG A 15 0.66 1.77 8.36
CA ARG A 15 -0.12 1.60 7.14
C ARG A 15 0.85 1.52 5.98
N ILE A 16 0.35 1.08 4.83
CA ILE A 16 1.15 1.09 3.60
C ILE A 16 0.31 1.75 2.52
N LEU A 17 0.88 2.75 1.86
CA LEU A 17 0.27 3.32 0.68
C LEU A 17 0.76 2.52 -0.52
N ALA A 18 -0.16 2.02 -1.31
CA ALA A 18 0.18 1.25 -2.50
C ALA A 18 -0.38 1.96 -3.72
N ILE A 19 0.47 2.15 -4.72
CA ILE A 19 0.07 2.76 -5.98
C ILE A 19 0.14 1.66 -7.03
N GLY A 20 -1.02 1.30 -7.59
CA GLY A 20 -1.10 0.31 -8.65
C GLY A 20 -1.34 1.01 -9.97
N THR A 21 -0.50 0.73 -10.95
CA THR A 21 -0.60 1.36 -12.28
C THR A 21 -0.69 0.27 -13.33
N ILE A 22 -1.62 0.44 -14.27
CA ILE A 22 -1.71 -0.46 -15.43
C ILE A 22 -0.47 -0.24 -16.28
N ASN A 23 0.20 -1.33 -16.63
CA ASN A 23 1.41 -1.26 -17.43
C ASN A 23 1.08 -0.72 -18.84
N PRO A 24 1.92 0.16 -19.38
CA PRO A 24 1.56 0.85 -20.63
C PRO A 24 1.53 -0.03 -21.87
N ASP A 25 2.28 -1.12 -21.87
CA ASP A 25 2.45 -1.95 -23.07
C ASP A 25 1.53 -3.16 -23.09
N VAL A 26 0.54 -3.21 -22.21
CA VAL A 26 -0.31 -4.38 -22.10
C VAL A 26 -1.53 -4.26 -23.01
N ASP A 27 -2.10 -5.42 -23.33
CA ASP A 27 -3.33 -5.51 -24.12
C ASP A 27 -4.51 -5.00 -23.30
N GLN A 28 -5.10 -3.89 -23.73
CA GLN A 28 -6.21 -3.27 -22.99
C GLN A 28 -7.44 -4.18 -22.95
N ALA A 29 -7.63 -5.01 -23.98
CA ALA A 29 -8.76 -5.94 -24.00
C ALA A 29 -8.64 -6.94 -22.86
N LYS A 30 -7.42 -7.39 -22.55
CA LYS A 30 -7.20 -8.31 -21.43
C LYS A 30 -7.49 -7.63 -20.10
N VAL A 31 -7.13 -6.36 -19.97
CA VAL A 31 -7.43 -5.61 -18.76
C VAL A 31 -8.93 -5.55 -18.54
N PHE A 32 -9.69 -5.18 -19.56
CA PHE A 32 -11.15 -5.12 -19.46
C PHE A 32 -11.76 -6.48 -19.13
N GLU A 33 -11.20 -7.54 -19.66
CA GLU A 33 -11.70 -8.88 -19.42
C GLU A 33 -11.55 -9.29 -17.95
N ILE A 34 -10.44 -8.87 -17.33
CA ILE A 34 -10.10 -9.26 -15.97
C ILE A 34 -10.73 -8.32 -14.93
N LEU A 35 -11.05 -7.09 -15.33
CA LEU A 35 -11.46 -6.04 -14.41
C LEU A 35 -12.60 -6.43 -13.47
N PRO A 36 -13.67 -7.10 -13.93
CA PRO A 36 -14.75 -7.47 -13.02
C PRO A 36 -14.29 -8.36 -11.87
N ASN A 37 -13.40 -9.31 -12.13
CA ASN A 37 -12.84 -10.15 -11.06
C ASN A 37 -11.88 -9.39 -10.18
N GLU A 38 -11.11 -8.48 -10.77
CA GLU A 38 -10.22 -7.61 -10.00
C GLU A 38 -11.01 -6.80 -8.98
N VAL A 39 -12.10 -6.18 -9.42
CA VAL A 39 -12.93 -5.36 -8.54
C VAL A 39 -13.52 -6.22 -7.43
N ARG A 40 -14.02 -7.40 -7.78
CA ARG A 40 -14.63 -8.29 -6.80
C ARG A 40 -13.65 -8.70 -5.72
N GLU A 41 -12.43 -9.10 -6.11
CA GLU A 41 -11.44 -9.54 -5.14
C GLU A 41 -10.90 -8.38 -4.32
N THR A 42 -10.83 -7.19 -4.91
CA THR A 42 -10.45 -6.00 -4.17
C THR A 42 -11.50 -5.65 -3.11
N VAL A 43 -12.79 -5.79 -3.45
CA VAL A 43 -13.86 -5.59 -2.48
C VAL A 43 -13.73 -6.59 -1.33
N ASP A 44 -13.36 -7.84 -1.63
CA ASP A 44 -13.15 -8.82 -0.57
C ASP A 44 -12.06 -8.39 0.39
N LEU A 45 -10.96 -7.84 -0.11
CA LEU A 45 -9.89 -7.32 0.75
C LEU A 45 -10.39 -6.15 1.60
N TYR A 46 -11.21 -5.29 1.03
CA TYR A 46 -11.79 -4.18 1.77
C TYR A 46 -12.69 -4.69 2.90
N LEU A 47 -13.55 -5.65 2.59
CA LEU A 47 -14.46 -6.21 3.59
C LEU A 47 -13.72 -6.99 4.68
N ASP A 48 -12.55 -7.55 4.34
CA ASP A 48 -11.70 -8.23 5.33
C ASP A 48 -10.89 -7.25 6.18
N GLY A 49 -11.03 -5.95 5.95
CA GLY A 49 -10.31 -4.95 6.71
C GLY A 49 -8.87 -4.73 6.28
N LYS A 50 -8.46 -5.29 5.15
CA LYS A 50 -7.09 -5.13 4.66
C LYS A 50 -6.88 -3.80 3.95
N ILE A 51 -7.95 -3.22 3.43
CA ILE A 51 -7.91 -1.93 2.75
C ILE A 51 -8.74 -0.95 3.56
N ASP A 52 -8.09 0.14 4.01
CA ASP A 52 -8.78 1.21 4.73
C ASP A 52 -9.49 2.15 3.76
N GLN A 53 -8.78 2.56 2.71
CA GLN A 53 -9.29 3.49 1.71
C GLN A 53 -8.70 3.12 0.38
N TRP A 54 -9.43 3.40 -0.70
CA TRP A 54 -8.86 3.29 -2.03
C TRP A 54 -9.47 4.36 -2.93
N TYR A 55 -8.69 4.75 -3.95
CA TYR A 55 -9.08 5.82 -4.88
C TYR A 55 -8.56 5.50 -6.26
N SER A 56 -9.24 6.01 -7.29
CA SER A 56 -8.72 5.97 -8.65
C SER A 56 -7.73 7.10 -8.84
N LEU A 57 -6.63 6.82 -9.54
CA LEU A 57 -5.73 7.88 -9.97
C LEU A 57 -6.43 8.68 -11.06
N GLN A 58 -6.24 10.02 -11.02
CA GLN A 58 -6.92 10.89 -11.98
C GLN A 58 -6.03 11.24 -13.17
N ASP A 59 -4.73 11.08 -13.04
CA ASP A 59 -3.77 11.45 -14.08
C ASP A 59 -3.32 10.27 -14.94
N ARG A 60 -3.76 9.06 -14.59
CA ARG A 60 -3.34 7.85 -15.31
C ARG A 60 -4.27 6.71 -14.88
N ARG A 61 -4.15 5.59 -15.58
CA ARG A 61 -4.94 4.40 -15.22
C ARG A 61 -4.29 3.69 -14.05
N GLY A 62 -4.99 3.67 -12.95
CA GLY A 62 -4.46 3.04 -11.75
C GLY A 62 -5.28 3.37 -10.53
N VAL A 63 -4.80 2.89 -9.41
CA VAL A 63 -5.51 2.98 -8.13
C VAL A 63 -4.49 3.23 -7.04
N VAL A 64 -4.93 3.89 -5.98
CA VAL A 64 -4.14 4.01 -4.76
C VAL A 64 -4.91 3.39 -3.61
N PHE A 65 -4.21 2.60 -2.80
CA PHE A 65 -4.76 1.98 -1.61
C PHE A 65 -4.06 2.51 -0.38
N ILE A 66 -4.82 2.69 0.69
CA ILE A 66 -4.24 2.78 2.04
C ILE A 66 -4.51 1.42 2.68
N LEU A 67 -3.46 0.64 2.84
CA LEU A 67 -3.56 -0.74 3.30
C LEU A 67 -3.36 -0.82 4.81
N ASN A 68 -4.20 -1.62 5.45
CA ASN A 68 -4.15 -1.84 6.89
C ASN A 68 -3.25 -3.03 7.20
N VAL A 69 -2.03 -2.97 6.69
CA VAL A 69 -0.97 -3.94 6.97
C VAL A 69 0.31 -3.15 7.21
N THR A 70 1.27 -3.77 7.87
CA THR A 70 2.48 -3.06 8.29
C THR A 70 3.75 -3.59 7.64
N ASP A 71 3.68 -4.74 6.99
CA ASP A 71 4.84 -5.37 6.36
C ASP A 71 4.73 -5.20 4.83
N PRO A 72 5.67 -4.48 4.20
CA PRO A 72 5.63 -4.29 2.75
C PRO A 72 5.64 -5.60 1.97
N THR A 73 6.33 -6.63 2.46
CA THR A 73 6.36 -7.93 1.78
C THR A 73 4.97 -8.55 1.76
N VAL A 74 4.27 -8.51 2.89
CA VAL A 74 2.90 -9.02 2.97
C VAL A 74 1.98 -8.23 2.05
N ALA A 75 2.13 -6.91 2.04
CA ALA A 75 1.32 -6.05 1.18
C ALA A 75 1.55 -6.38 -0.30
N HIS A 76 2.81 -6.55 -0.68
CA HIS A 76 3.14 -6.85 -2.07
C HIS A 76 2.53 -8.18 -2.50
N GLU A 77 2.69 -9.21 -1.67
CA GLU A 77 2.12 -10.53 -1.98
C GLU A 77 0.60 -10.47 -2.10
N MET A 78 -0.03 -9.74 -1.21
CA MET A 78 -1.48 -9.61 -1.22
C MET A 78 -1.99 -8.97 -2.52
N LEU A 79 -1.31 -7.92 -2.98
CA LEU A 79 -1.69 -7.22 -4.19
C LEU A 79 -1.36 -8.01 -5.46
N GLU A 80 -0.24 -8.74 -5.46
CA GLU A 80 0.14 -9.55 -6.61
C GLU A 80 -0.78 -10.74 -6.80
N LYS A 81 -1.53 -11.11 -5.79
CA LYS A 81 -2.52 -12.19 -5.91
C LYS A 81 -3.81 -11.73 -6.58
N LEU A 82 -4.02 -10.42 -6.68
CA LEU A 82 -5.19 -9.92 -7.39
C LEU A 82 -5.07 -10.26 -8.88
N PRO A 83 -6.20 -10.41 -9.58
CA PRO A 83 -6.16 -10.89 -10.96
C PRO A 83 -5.26 -10.09 -11.91
N LEU A 84 -5.26 -8.75 -11.80
CA LEU A 84 -4.39 -7.95 -12.65
C LEU A 84 -2.92 -8.12 -12.29
N GLY A 85 -2.63 -8.33 -11.00
CA GLY A 85 -1.27 -8.61 -10.56
C GLY A 85 -0.79 -9.96 -11.08
N GLN A 86 -1.64 -10.98 -10.97
CA GLN A 86 -1.29 -12.32 -11.44
C GLN A 86 -1.08 -12.37 -12.95
N ALA A 87 -1.83 -11.56 -13.69
CA ALA A 87 -1.69 -11.49 -15.13
C ALA A 87 -0.53 -10.59 -15.57
N HIS A 88 0.18 -9.99 -14.63
CA HIS A 88 1.31 -9.07 -14.88
C HIS A 88 0.90 -7.86 -15.71
N LEU A 89 -0.36 -7.42 -15.53
CA LEU A 89 -0.89 -6.25 -16.22
C LEU A 89 -0.79 -4.98 -15.39
N MET A 90 -0.48 -5.11 -14.10
CA MET A 90 -0.40 -3.99 -13.17
C MET A 90 0.86 -4.09 -12.35
N SER A 91 1.48 -2.96 -12.10
CA SER A 91 2.65 -2.85 -11.24
C SER A 91 2.30 -2.05 -9.99
N PHE A 92 2.92 -2.39 -8.86
CA PHE A 92 2.62 -1.75 -7.58
C PHE A 92 3.87 -1.12 -7.00
N GLU A 93 3.71 0.11 -6.52
CA GLU A 93 4.72 0.79 -5.71
C GLU A 93 4.19 0.87 -4.28
N LEU A 94 5.00 0.48 -3.31
CA LEU A 94 4.59 0.44 -1.91
C LEU A 94 5.40 1.45 -1.11
N ILE A 95 4.70 2.25 -0.31
CA ILE A 95 5.32 3.29 0.51
C ILE A 95 4.85 3.06 1.95
N PRO A 96 5.76 2.62 2.84
CA PRO A 96 5.39 2.46 4.24
C PRO A 96 5.07 3.82 4.86
N LEU A 97 4.01 3.86 5.65
CA LEU A 97 3.55 5.08 6.31
C LEU A 97 3.55 4.86 7.82
N GLY A 98 3.81 5.92 8.53
CA GLY A 98 3.75 5.91 9.99
C GLY A 98 3.26 7.24 10.50
N PRO A 99 3.16 7.39 11.82
CA PRO A 99 2.81 8.69 12.39
C PRO A 99 3.80 9.76 11.96
N LEU A 100 3.33 10.98 11.89
CA LEU A 100 4.18 12.10 11.46
C LEU A 100 5.34 12.26 12.42
N LYS A 101 6.56 12.15 11.93
CA LYS A 101 7.75 12.18 12.79
C LYS A 101 7.90 13.48 13.52
N GLN A 102 7.52 14.59 12.91
CA GLN A 102 7.66 15.90 13.49
C GLN A 102 6.83 16.08 14.75
N LEU A 103 5.80 15.26 14.94
CA LEU A 103 4.99 15.34 16.15
C LEU A 103 5.80 15.01 17.41
N ARG A 104 6.85 14.23 17.26
CA ARG A 104 7.72 13.88 18.41
C ARG A 104 8.58 15.05 18.85
N ARG A 105 8.67 16.10 18.04
CA ARG A 105 9.48 17.29 18.37
C ARG A 105 8.69 18.36 19.08
N LEU A 106 7.37 18.19 19.19
CA LEU A 106 6.56 19.15 19.90
C LEU A 106 6.80 19.03 21.40
N PRO A 107 6.77 20.14 22.14
CA PRO A 107 6.87 20.06 23.60
C PRO A 107 5.79 19.15 24.13
N GLY A 108 6.17 18.22 24.99
CA GLY A 108 5.24 17.24 25.55
C GLY A 108 4.91 16.07 24.66
N MET A 109 5.43 16.03 23.42
CA MET A 109 5.14 14.95 22.47
C MET A 109 6.32 14.02 22.31
N THR A 110 7.41 14.24 23.00
CA THR A 110 8.54 13.31 22.92
C THR A 110 8.14 11.99 23.55
N PRO A 111 8.61 10.88 22.98
CA PRO A 111 8.30 9.57 23.57
C PRO A 111 8.82 9.49 24.99
N LYS A 112 8.05 8.88 25.86
CA LYS A 112 8.49 8.70 27.23
C LYS A 112 9.60 7.67 27.28
N PRO A 113 10.56 7.82 28.19
CA PRO A 113 11.55 6.77 28.37
C PRO A 113 10.87 5.48 28.79
N GLN A 114 11.38 4.38 28.30
CA GLN A 114 10.79 3.07 28.58
C GLN A 114 11.49 2.37 29.72
#